data_4a7c2c8e65053ca4b0dc6ce6a9f82ea3
#
_entry.id   4a7c2c8e65053ca4b0dc6ce6a9f82ea3
#
_cell.length_a   1.000
_cell.length_b   1.000
_cell.length_c   1.000
_cell.angle_alpha   90.00
_cell.angle_beta   90.00
_cell.angle_gamma   90.00
#
_symmetry.space_group_name_H-M   'P 1'
#
loop_
_entity.id
_entity.type
_entity.pdbx_description
1 polymer ?
#
loop_
_entity_poly.entity_id
_entity_poly.type
_entity_poly.pdbx_seq_one_letter_code
_entity_poly.pdbx_strand_id
1 'polypeptide(L)'
;MNNTQTVQTTPATLLSLYRTMQVIRQCEERLAKSHQRGLVHGACHTYVGEEAIAVGAFAHLRTDDVVFSTHRGHGHALAKGLHPQELIAELYGRETGCSRGRGGSMHLFKP
;
A
#
# COMPACT_ATOMS: atom_id res chain seq x y z
N MET A 1 8.63 -2.78 -27.55
CA MET A 1 9.87 -2.54 -26.79
C MET A 1 9.63 -2.97 -25.35
N ASN A 2 10.31 -4.04 -24.93
CA ASN A 2 10.19 -4.54 -23.57
C ASN A 2 11.09 -3.72 -22.66
N ASN A 3 10.52 -2.71 -22.03
CA ASN A 3 11.21 -1.93 -21.01
C ASN A 3 10.92 -2.54 -19.62
N THR A 4 11.07 -3.86 -19.53
CA THR A 4 10.92 -4.57 -18.27
C THR A 4 12.16 -4.27 -17.43
N GLN A 5 11.97 -3.57 -16.31
CA GLN A 5 13.05 -3.40 -15.34
C GLN A 5 13.41 -4.77 -14.77
N THR A 6 14.64 -5.20 -14.99
CA THR A 6 15.16 -6.40 -14.35
C THR A 6 15.60 -6.06 -12.93
N VAL A 7 14.93 -6.64 -11.94
CA VAL A 7 15.31 -6.47 -10.54
C VAL A 7 16.49 -7.40 -10.24
N GLN A 8 17.60 -6.81 -9.84
CA GLN A 8 18.79 -7.55 -9.42
C GLN A 8 18.61 -8.07 -7.99
N THR A 9 18.81 -9.38 -7.80
CA THR A 9 18.72 -10.03 -6.49
C THR A 9 20.01 -9.83 -5.68
N THR A 10 20.32 -8.60 -5.34
CA THR A 10 21.44 -8.25 -4.46
C THR A 10 20.98 -8.23 -3.00
N PRO A 11 21.90 -8.38 -2.01
CA PRO A 11 21.54 -8.21 -0.60
C PRO A 11 20.84 -6.89 -0.30
N ALA A 12 21.28 -5.80 -0.91
CA ALA A 12 20.65 -4.48 -0.74
C ALA A 12 19.21 -4.46 -1.28
N THR A 13 18.97 -5.05 -2.44
CA THR A 13 17.63 -5.17 -3.03
C THR A 13 16.72 -6.01 -2.14
N LEU A 14 17.21 -7.16 -1.65
CA LEU A 14 16.44 -8.04 -0.76
C LEU A 14 16.05 -7.32 0.54
N LEU A 15 16.97 -6.56 1.13
CA LEU A 15 16.66 -5.76 2.33
C LEU A 15 15.63 -4.69 2.05
N SER A 16 15.70 -4.03 0.90
CA SER A 16 14.71 -3.02 0.48
C SER A 16 13.31 -3.63 0.31
N LEU A 17 13.22 -4.78 -0.36
CA LEU A 17 11.96 -5.51 -0.52
C LEU A 17 11.39 -5.94 0.84
N TYR A 18 12.23 -6.49 1.69
CA TYR A 18 11.82 -6.89 3.05
C TYR A 18 11.32 -5.69 3.87
N ARG A 19 12.01 -4.55 3.80
CA ARG A 19 11.59 -3.32 4.47
C ARG A 19 10.19 -2.90 4.04
N THR A 20 9.92 -2.90 2.74
CA THR A 20 8.59 -2.55 2.22
C THR A 20 7.53 -3.53 2.69
N MET A 21 7.83 -4.83 2.72
CA MET A 21 6.92 -5.83 3.28
C MET A 21 6.62 -5.57 4.75
N GLN A 22 7.63 -5.18 5.54
CA GLN A 22 7.45 -4.85 6.96
C GLN A 22 6.62 -3.58 7.15
N VAL A 23 6.82 -2.56 6.32
CA VAL A 23 6.00 -1.34 6.36
C VAL A 23 4.53 -1.67 6.10
N ILE A 24 4.25 -2.49 5.08
CA ILE A 24 2.89 -2.93 4.77
C ILE A 24 2.30 -3.69 5.95
N ARG A 25 2.99 -4.69 6.47
CA ARG A 25 2.52 -5.51 7.59
C ARG A 25 2.20 -4.67 8.82
N GLN A 26 3.12 -3.85 9.26
CA GLN A 26 2.94 -3.04 10.45
C GLN A 26 1.85 -1.98 10.28
N CYS A 27 1.78 -1.36 9.11
CA CYS A 27 0.72 -0.41 8.80
C CYS A 27 -0.66 -1.08 8.87
N GLU A 28 -0.81 -2.22 8.23
CA GLU A 28 -2.05 -2.96 8.15
C GLU A 28 -2.52 -3.50 9.52
N GLU A 29 -1.60 -4.03 10.33
CA GLU A 29 -1.92 -4.51 11.67
C GLU A 29 -2.39 -3.37 12.58
N ARG A 30 -1.78 -2.20 12.46
CA ARG A 30 -2.21 -1.01 13.21
C ARG A 30 -3.57 -0.50 12.73
N LEU A 31 -3.82 -0.50 11.42
CA LEU A 31 -5.11 -0.13 10.87
C LEU A 31 -6.23 -1.10 11.29
N ALA A 32 -5.94 -2.39 11.32
CA ALA A 32 -6.89 -3.39 11.82
C ALA A 32 -7.28 -3.13 13.27
N LYS A 33 -6.31 -2.81 14.13
CA LYS A 33 -6.55 -2.44 15.52
C LYS A 33 -7.38 -1.15 15.63
N SER A 34 -7.06 -0.15 14.80
CA SER A 34 -7.81 1.10 14.76
C SER A 34 -9.26 0.89 14.31
N HIS A 35 -9.47 0.02 13.33
CA HIS A 35 -10.80 -0.36 12.88
C HIS A 35 -11.59 -1.04 13.99
N GLN A 36 -10.99 -1.98 14.71
CA GLN A 36 -11.62 -2.64 15.86
C GLN A 36 -12.01 -1.66 16.97
N ARG A 37 -11.27 -0.55 17.10
CA ARG A 37 -11.55 0.51 18.07
C ARG A 37 -12.56 1.55 17.57
N GLY A 38 -13.11 1.37 16.38
CA GLY A 38 -14.09 2.28 15.79
C GLY A 38 -13.51 3.58 15.23
N LEU A 39 -12.19 3.67 15.05
CA LEU A 39 -11.51 4.87 14.52
C LEU A 39 -11.48 4.92 13.00
N VAL A 40 -11.70 3.79 12.35
CA VAL A 40 -11.81 3.66 10.90
C VAL A 40 -13.24 3.24 10.57
N HIS A 41 -13.92 4.03 9.75
CA HIS A 41 -15.32 3.79 9.39
C HIS A 41 -15.43 2.90 8.15
N GLY A 42 -16.51 2.12 8.12
CA GLY A 42 -16.81 1.22 7.01
C GLY A 42 -15.96 -0.04 7.02
N ALA A 43 -15.94 -0.74 5.89
CA ALA A 43 -15.11 -1.93 5.73
C ALA A 43 -13.63 -1.58 5.68
N CYS A 44 -12.81 -2.42 6.29
CA CYS A 44 -11.36 -2.30 6.23
C CYS A 44 -10.77 -3.64 5.79
N HIS A 45 -10.34 -3.71 4.55
CA HIS A 45 -9.74 -4.91 3.97
C HIS A 45 -8.23 -4.81 4.02
N THR A 46 -7.62 -5.56 4.95
CA THR A 46 -6.16 -5.54 5.12
C THR A 46 -5.44 -6.40 4.09
N TYR A 47 -4.17 -6.09 3.87
CA TYR A 47 -3.28 -6.81 2.97
C TYR A 47 -2.34 -7.77 3.71
N VAL A 48 -2.65 -8.06 4.98
CA VAL A 48 -1.83 -8.94 5.82
C VAL A 48 -1.77 -10.35 5.23
N GLY A 49 -0.55 -10.86 5.07
CA GLY A 49 -0.28 -12.16 4.46
C GLY A 49 -0.02 -12.14 2.96
N GLU A 50 -0.25 -11.01 2.29
CA GLU A 50 -0.10 -10.87 0.84
C GLU A 50 1.04 -9.91 0.45
N GLU A 51 1.86 -9.48 1.40
CA GLU A 51 2.88 -8.44 1.22
C GLU A 51 3.88 -8.78 0.11
N ALA A 52 4.29 -10.04 0.01
CA ALA A 52 5.26 -10.48 -0.97
C ALA A 52 4.76 -10.34 -2.42
N ILE A 53 3.45 -10.49 -2.63
CA ILE A 53 2.83 -10.35 -3.96
C ILE A 53 2.97 -8.90 -4.42
N ALA A 54 2.54 -7.95 -3.60
CA ALA A 54 2.62 -6.53 -3.93
C ALA A 54 4.07 -6.09 -4.13
N VAL A 55 4.93 -6.38 -3.17
CA VAL A 55 6.32 -5.93 -3.18
C VAL A 55 7.10 -6.56 -4.34
N GLY A 56 6.92 -7.84 -4.59
CA GLY A 56 7.59 -8.54 -5.68
C GLY A 56 7.15 -8.03 -7.05
N ALA A 57 5.84 -7.91 -7.28
CA ALA A 57 5.32 -7.43 -8.55
C ALA A 57 5.71 -5.95 -8.79
N PHE A 58 5.59 -5.10 -7.79
CA PHE A 58 5.78 -3.66 -7.95
C PHE A 58 7.26 -3.25 -8.00
N ALA A 59 8.17 -4.12 -7.58
CA ALA A 59 9.60 -3.92 -7.77
C ALA A 59 10.00 -3.79 -9.25
N HIS A 60 9.17 -4.29 -10.15
CA HIS A 60 9.39 -4.22 -11.60
C HIS A 60 8.72 -3.01 -12.26
N LEU A 61 7.96 -2.22 -11.51
CA LEU A 61 7.25 -1.06 -12.03
C LEU A 61 8.10 0.20 -11.94
N ARG A 62 7.88 1.09 -12.89
CA ARG A 62 8.42 2.45 -12.86
C ARG A 62 7.47 3.36 -12.08
N THR A 63 7.97 4.52 -11.69
CA THR A 63 7.18 5.52 -10.96
C THR A 63 5.97 6.01 -11.77
N ASP A 64 6.13 6.12 -13.10
CA ASP A 64 5.09 6.59 -14.02
C ASP A 64 4.13 5.50 -14.50
N ASP A 65 4.34 4.25 -14.14
CA ASP A 65 3.39 3.19 -14.46
C ASP A 65 2.09 3.36 -13.66
N VAL A 66 0.97 3.20 -14.34
CA VAL A 66 -0.37 3.30 -13.73
C VAL A 66 -0.81 1.93 -13.24
N VAL A 67 -1.35 1.90 -12.02
CA VAL A 67 -1.79 0.67 -11.38
C VAL A 67 -3.27 0.77 -11.01
N PHE A 68 -4.03 -0.25 -11.39
CA PHE A 68 -5.40 -0.47 -10.93
C PHE A 68 -5.42 -1.64 -9.97
N SER A 69 -6.21 -1.52 -8.93
CA SER A 69 -6.27 -2.50 -7.85
C SER A 69 -7.71 -2.93 -7.55
N THR A 70 -7.85 -3.81 -6.60
CA THR A 70 -9.12 -4.29 -6.08
C THR A 70 -9.50 -3.55 -4.79
N HIS A 71 -10.57 -4.01 -4.14
CA HIS A 71 -10.98 -3.52 -2.82
C HIS A 71 -9.95 -3.79 -1.71
N ARG A 72 -8.95 -4.64 -1.98
CA ARG A 72 -7.84 -4.96 -1.05
C ARG A 72 -6.56 -4.33 -1.57
N GLY A 73 -6.55 -3.00 -1.67
CA GLY A 73 -5.52 -2.24 -2.37
C GLY A 73 -4.44 -1.58 -1.50
N HIS A 74 -4.46 -1.71 -0.18
CA HIS A 74 -3.52 -1.01 0.70
C HIS A 74 -2.06 -1.39 0.39
N GLY A 75 -1.78 -2.68 0.28
CA GLY A 75 -0.43 -3.17 -0.03
C GLY A 75 0.04 -2.73 -1.40
N HIS A 76 -0.83 -2.72 -2.39
CA HIS A 76 -0.54 -2.20 -3.73
C HIS A 76 -0.17 -0.73 -3.69
N ALA A 77 -0.96 0.08 -3.00
CA ALA A 77 -0.71 1.51 -2.87
C ALA A 77 0.62 1.80 -2.18
N LEU A 78 0.88 1.13 -1.05
CA LEU A 78 2.13 1.28 -0.31
C LEU A 78 3.35 0.82 -1.13
N ALA A 79 3.24 -0.32 -1.80
CA ALA A 79 4.32 -0.83 -2.66
C ALA A 79 4.57 0.09 -3.87
N LYS A 80 3.55 0.79 -4.37
CA LYS A 80 3.68 1.76 -5.46
C LYS A 80 4.28 3.09 -5.00
N GLY A 81 4.38 3.32 -3.68
CA GLY A 81 5.02 4.51 -3.13
C GLY A 81 4.09 5.46 -2.39
N LEU A 82 2.82 5.09 -2.17
CA LEU A 82 1.96 5.87 -1.29
C LEU A 82 2.56 5.90 0.12
N HIS A 83 2.64 7.08 0.70
CA HIS A 83 3.18 7.22 2.05
C HIS A 83 2.22 6.63 3.08
N PRO A 84 2.69 5.85 4.07
CA PRO A 84 1.81 5.27 5.10
C PRO A 84 0.91 6.29 5.80
N GLN A 85 1.41 7.50 6.03
CA GLN A 85 0.62 8.57 6.64
C GLN A 85 -0.58 8.99 5.79
N GLU A 86 -0.44 9.02 4.46
CA GLU A 86 -1.54 9.36 3.55
C GLU A 86 -2.61 8.24 3.55
N LEU A 87 -2.19 6.98 3.62
CA LEU A 87 -3.11 5.86 3.73
C LEU A 87 -3.88 5.90 5.05
N ILE A 88 -3.17 6.06 6.16
CA ILE A 88 -3.79 6.12 7.49
C ILE A 88 -4.76 7.30 7.56
N ALA A 89 -4.35 8.48 7.12
CA ALA A 89 -5.20 9.66 7.09
C ALA A 89 -6.46 9.42 6.26
N GLU A 90 -6.35 8.73 5.11
CA GLU A 90 -7.49 8.40 4.27
C GLU A 90 -8.50 7.54 5.00
N LEU A 91 -8.05 6.46 5.66
CA LEU A 91 -8.93 5.57 6.39
C LEU A 91 -9.56 6.23 7.63
N TYR A 92 -8.86 7.21 8.20
CA TYR A 92 -9.41 8.02 9.30
C TYR A 92 -10.33 9.17 8.81
N GLY A 93 -10.58 9.27 7.51
CA GLY A 93 -11.45 10.29 6.92
C GLY A 93 -10.86 11.70 6.98
N ARG A 94 -9.54 11.83 6.95
CA ARG A 94 -8.84 13.12 7.05
C ARG A 94 -8.53 13.71 5.68
N GLU A 95 -8.55 15.04 5.60
CA GLU A 95 -8.25 15.77 4.37
C GLU A 95 -6.83 15.50 3.82
N THR A 96 -5.90 15.15 4.72
CA THR A 96 -4.53 14.80 4.35
C THR A 96 -4.37 13.40 3.76
N GLY A 97 -5.45 12.64 3.68
CA GLY A 97 -5.47 11.34 3.00
C GLY A 97 -5.32 11.47 1.48
N CYS A 98 -4.92 10.37 0.83
CA CYS A 98 -4.64 10.37 -0.62
C CYS A 98 -5.86 10.74 -1.49
N SER A 99 -7.08 10.49 -1.00
CA SER A 99 -8.35 10.89 -1.63
C SER A 99 -9.11 11.90 -0.76
N ARG A 100 -8.42 12.67 0.06
CA ARG A 100 -8.98 13.66 0.99
C ARG A 100 -10.01 13.08 1.96
N GLY A 101 -9.81 11.84 2.38
CA GLY A 101 -10.70 11.13 3.29
C GLY A 101 -12.02 10.66 2.69
N ARG A 102 -12.17 10.73 1.37
CA ARG A 102 -13.44 10.41 0.68
C ARG A 102 -13.52 8.98 0.18
N GLY A 103 -12.39 8.33 -0.05
CA GLY A 103 -12.34 6.98 -0.61
C GLY A 103 -12.37 5.87 0.44
N GLY A 104 -11.74 6.09 1.57
CA GLY A 104 -11.61 5.08 2.62
C GLY A 104 -10.75 3.90 2.19
N SER A 105 -11.02 2.73 2.80
CA SER A 105 -10.21 1.52 2.60
C SER A 105 -10.20 0.99 1.16
N MET A 106 -11.32 1.09 0.45
CA MET A 106 -11.51 0.41 -0.84
C MET A 106 -11.31 1.30 -2.07
N HIS A 107 -11.20 2.61 -1.90
CA HIS A 107 -11.20 3.56 -3.00
C HIS A 107 -10.03 4.54 -2.89
N LEU A 108 -8.83 3.99 -2.75
CA LEU A 108 -7.60 4.78 -2.73
C LEU A 108 -7.32 5.33 -4.12
N PHE A 109 -7.02 6.60 -4.19
CA PHE A 109 -6.63 7.27 -5.43
C PHE A 109 -5.45 8.21 -5.17
N LYS A 110 -4.42 8.07 -5.98
CA LYS A 110 -3.25 8.96 -5.98
C LYS A 110 -2.84 9.16 -7.44
N PRO A 111 -2.91 10.38 -7.97
CA PRO A 111 -2.49 10.68 -9.34
C PRO A 111 -0.97 10.55 -9.53
#